data_f49c041b92cdde3d58f5f20ac6591036
#
_entry.id   f49c041b92cdde3d58f5f20ac6591036
#
_cell.length_a   1.000
_cell.length_b   1.000
_cell.length_c   1.000
_cell.angle_alpha   90.00
_cell.angle_beta   90.00
_cell.angle_gamma   90.00
#
_symmetry.space_group_name_H-M   'P 1'
#
loop_
_entity.id
_entity.type
_entity.pdbx_description
1 polymer ?
#
loop_
_entity_poly.entity_id
_entity_poly.type
_entity_poly.pdbx_seq_one_letter_code
_entity_poly.pdbx_strand_id
1 'polypeptide(L)'
;MEKFEHYSVLLNESIDGLNIKPDGIYVDCTLGGAGHSSVILSKLNENGHLYAFDQDRIAIENAEAMLATYIEKGMVTLIKANFRNIKEELETLGVYGVDGILYDLGVSSPQLDQAERGFSYRYDAPLDMRMDQEQELTARVIVNEWPFGELVKIFYRYGEEKFSKQIARKIEKIRETQPIETTGELVEIIKDCIPAPARRKGGHPAKRIFQALRIAVNDELSAIEDSIEDGL
;
A
#
# COMPACT_ATOMS: atom_id res chain seq x y z
N MET A 1 -15.38 21.21 -11.54
CA MET A 1 -14.70 20.22 -10.69
C MET A 1 -15.00 18.87 -11.31
N GLU A 2 -14.07 18.31 -12.10
CA GLU A 2 -14.20 16.95 -12.60
C GLU A 2 -14.05 16.02 -11.40
N LYS A 3 -15.10 15.26 -11.10
CA LYS A 3 -14.99 14.11 -10.20
C LYS A 3 -14.09 13.10 -10.87
N PHE A 4 -12.87 12.96 -10.39
CA PHE A 4 -12.04 11.80 -10.72
C PHE A 4 -12.77 10.57 -10.17
N GLU A 5 -13.45 9.83 -11.04
CA GLU A 5 -14.00 8.53 -10.70
C GLU A 5 -12.82 7.55 -10.68
N HIS A 6 -12.39 7.19 -9.49
CA HIS A 6 -11.41 6.14 -9.29
C HIS A 6 -12.09 4.79 -9.46
N TYR A 7 -11.75 4.10 -10.54
CA TYR A 7 -12.14 2.70 -10.72
C TYR A 7 -11.10 1.81 -10.04
N SER A 8 -11.54 0.96 -9.12
CA SER A 8 -10.68 -0.09 -8.54
C SER A 8 -10.18 -1.02 -9.65
N VAL A 9 -8.90 -1.36 -9.60
CA VAL A 9 -8.26 -2.21 -10.61
C VAL A 9 -8.89 -3.60 -10.58
N LEU A 10 -9.24 -4.16 -11.75
CA LEU A 10 -9.85 -5.50 -11.88
C LEU A 10 -11.07 -5.72 -10.97
N LEU A 11 -11.86 -4.66 -10.72
CA LEU A 11 -12.98 -4.73 -9.76
C LEU A 11 -13.93 -5.89 -10.06
N ASN A 12 -14.40 -5.99 -11.30
CA ASN A 12 -15.36 -7.02 -11.68
C ASN A 12 -14.76 -8.42 -11.62
N GLU A 13 -13.54 -8.59 -12.12
CA GLU A 13 -12.83 -9.87 -12.15
C GLU A 13 -12.54 -10.38 -10.73
N SER A 14 -12.15 -9.48 -9.82
CA SER A 14 -11.92 -9.82 -8.41
C SER A 14 -13.20 -10.26 -7.71
N ILE A 15 -14.28 -9.53 -7.92
CA ILE A 15 -15.59 -9.85 -7.35
C ILE A 15 -16.16 -11.15 -7.93
N ASP A 16 -16.01 -11.38 -9.23
CA ASP A 16 -16.44 -12.63 -9.86
C ASP A 16 -15.61 -13.82 -9.34
N GLY A 17 -14.31 -13.62 -9.14
CA GLY A 17 -13.41 -14.63 -8.57
C GLY A 17 -13.77 -15.04 -7.14
N LEU A 18 -14.27 -14.11 -6.32
CA LEU A 18 -14.73 -14.40 -4.95
C LEU A 18 -15.99 -15.29 -4.93
N ASN A 19 -16.76 -15.37 -6.02
CA ASN A 19 -17.99 -16.15 -6.11
C ASN A 19 -18.93 -15.95 -4.91
N ILE A 20 -19.28 -14.67 -4.66
CA ILE A 20 -19.92 -14.22 -3.42
C ILE A 20 -21.27 -14.90 -3.19
N LYS A 21 -21.38 -15.57 -2.04
CA LYS A 21 -22.65 -16.08 -1.48
C LYS A 21 -23.31 -14.95 -0.69
N PRO A 22 -24.62 -14.71 -0.84
CA PRO A 22 -25.30 -13.61 -0.16
C PRO A 22 -25.21 -13.63 1.37
N ASP A 23 -25.10 -14.80 1.97
CA ASP A 23 -25.00 -15.04 3.42
C ASP A 23 -23.57 -15.39 3.88
N GLY A 24 -22.57 -15.24 2.99
CA GLY A 24 -21.18 -15.60 3.27
C GLY A 24 -20.43 -14.54 4.08
N ILE A 25 -19.27 -14.94 4.58
CA ILE A 25 -18.33 -14.10 5.33
C ILE A 25 -17.10 -13.85 4.46
N TYR A 26 -16.75 -12.58 4.25
CA TYR A 26 -15.66 -12.18 3.40
C TYR A 26 -14.69 -11.24 4.12
N VAL A 27 -13.45 -11.23 3.66
CA VAL A 27 -12.41 -10.30 4.14
C VAL A 27 -11.86 -9.50 2.97
N ASP A 28 -11.82 -8.19 3.12
CA ASP A 28 -11.04 -7.28 2.28
C ASP A 28 -9.82 -6.84 3.07
N CYS A 29 -8.64 -7.33 2.68
CA CYS A 29 -7.38 -7.04 3.36
C CYS A 29 -6.80 -5.66 3.01
N THR A 30 -7.39 -4.97 2.03
CA THR A 30 -6.87 -3.75 1.42
C THR A 30 -8.01 -2.77 1.12
N LEU A 31 -8.69 -2.35 2.17
CA LEU A 31 -9.88 -1.47 2.11
C LEU A 31 -9.69 -0.24 1.22
N GLY A 32 -8.56 0.47 1.38
CA GLY A 32 -8.20 1.64 0.59
C GLY A 32 -9.34 2.65 0.43
N GLY A 33 -9.76 2.87 -0.81
CA GLY A 33 -10.91 3.74 -1.13
C GLY A 33 -12.28 3.06 -1.00
N ALA A 34 -12.37 1.86 -0.42
CA ALA A 34 -13.59 1.07 -0.23
C ALA A 34 -14.35 0.65 -1.51
N GLY A 35 -13.70 0.68 -2.67
CA GLY A 35 -14.35 0.33 -3.94
C GLY A 35 -14.77 -1.14 -4.01
N HIS A 36 -13.84 -2.06 -3.75
CA HIS A 36 -14.13 -3.50 -3.69
C HIS A 36 -15.10 -3.83 -2.56
N SER A 37 -14.87 -3.29 -1.36
CA SER A 37 -15.74 -3.48 -0.19
C SER A 37 -17.18 -3.07 -0.46
N SER A 38 -17.41 -1.94 -1.13
CA SER A 38 -18.76 -1.48 -1.50
C SER A 38 -19.49 -2.48 -2.41
N VAL A 39 -18.79 -3.05 -3.38
CA VAL A 39 -19.37 -4.02 -4.31
C VAL A 39 -19.63 -5.37 -3.63
N ILE A 40 -18.72 -5.84 -2.78
CA ILE A 40 -18.93 -7.04 -1.95
C ILE A 40 -20.21 -6.87 -1.13
N LEU A 41 -20.32 -5.78 -0.38
CA LEU A 41 -21.47 -5.48 0.47
C LEU A 41 -22.80 -5.41 -0.31
N SER A 42 -22.77 -4.90 -1.55
CA SER A 42 -23.96 -4.84 -2.40
C SER A 42 -24.49 -6.22 -2.82
N LYS A 43 -23.66 -7.26 -2.75
CA LYS A 43 -24.00 -8.66 -3.08
C LYS A 43 -24.39 -9.49 -1.85
N LEU A 44 -24.09 -8.99 -0.65
CA LEU A 44 -24.46 -9.64 0.61
C LEU A 44 -25.90 -9.30 1.02
N ASN A 45 -26.55 -10.22 1.71
CA ASN A 45 -27.79 -9.98 2.44
C ASN A 45 -27.49 -9.69 3.94
N GLU A 46 -28.53 -9.53 4.75
CA GLU A 46 -28.42 -9.23 6.18
C GLU A 46 -27.77 -10.33 7.04
N ASN A 47 -27.57 -11.53 6.50
CA ASN A 47 -26.87 -12.63 7.17
C ASN A 47 -25.40 -12.71 6.76
N GLY A 48 -25.01 -12.03 5.68
CA GLY A 48 -23.62 -11.95 5.24
C GLY A 48 -22.83 -10.88 5.97
N HIS A 49 -21.50 -11.02 6.02
CA HIS A 49 -20.65 -10.07 6.71
C HIS A 49 -19.33 -9.82 5.98
N LEU A 50 -18.84 -8.57 6.00
CA LEU A 50 -17.53 -8.18 5.51
C LEU A 50 -16.65 -7.68 6.65
N TYR A 51 -15.44 -8.23 6.75
CA TYR A 51 -14.36 -7.69 7.57
C TYR A 51 -13.37 -6.96 6.66
N ALA A 52 -13.17 -5.67 6.86
CA ALA A 52 -12.34 -4.85 6.00
C ALA A 52 -11.16 -4.24 6.76
N PHE A 53 -9.95 -4.58 6.33
CA PHE A 53 -8.70 -4.18 6.96
C PHE A 53 -8.06 -3.00 6.22
N ASP A 54 -7.52 -2.08 6.96
CA ASP A 54 -6.50 -1.14 6.50
C ASP A 54 -5.63 -0.69 7.67
N GLN A 55 -4.33 -0.55 7.43
CA GLN A 55 -3.41 0.04 8.38
C GLN A 55 -3.42 1.57 8.34
N ASP A 56 -3.95 2.15 7.26
CA ASP A 56 -4.06 3.59 7.09
C ASP A 56 -5.33 4.11 7.77
N ARG A 57 -5.15 4.94 8.78
CA ARG A 57 -6.25 5.57 9.52
C ARG A 57 -7.19 6.38 8.61
N ILE A 58 -6.62 7.06 7.60
CA ILE A 58 -7.40 7.87 6.66
C ILE A 58 -8.34 6.97 5.82
N ALA A 59 -7.88 5.78 5.44
CA ALA A 59 -8.72 4.82 4.72
C ALA A 59 -9.91 4.36 5.58
N ILE A 60 -9.67 4.07 6.86
CA ILE A 60 -10.73 3.68 7.82
C ILE A 60 -11.75 4.83 7.98
N GLU A 61 -11.30 6.05 8.26
CA GLU A 61 -12.19 7.22 8.44
C GLU A 61 -13.02 7.52 7.17
N ASN A 62 -12.44 7.39 5.99
CA ASN A 62 -13.17 7.54 4.73
C ASN A 62 -14.22 6.43 4.54
N ALA A 63 -13.87 5.19 4.87
CA ALA A 63 -14.78 4.06 4.76
C ALA A 63 -15.94 4.15 5.75
N GLU A 64 -15.72 4.65 6.97
CA GLU A 64 -16.81 4.90 7.93
C GLU A 64 -17.90 5.77 7.32
N ALA A 65 -17.53 6.83 6.59
CA ALA A 65 -18.49 7.71 5.92
C ALA A 65 -19.15 7.01 4.71
N MET A 66 -18.35 6.33 3.87
CA MET A 66 -18.84 5.71 2.64
C MET A 66 -19.74 4.51 2.89
N LEU A 67 -19.43 3.71 3.92
CA LEU A 67 -20.11 2.47 4.26
C LEU A 67 -21.10 2.60 5.44
N ALA A 68 -21.43 3.83 5.85
CA ALA A 68 -22.24 4.11 7.04
C ALA A 68 -23.53 3.28 7.10
N THR A 69 -24.26 3.18 5.98
CA THR A 69 -25.50 2.39 5.92
C THR A 69 -25.28 0.89 6.20
N TYR A 70 -24.15 0.33 5.75
CA TYR A 70 -23.82 -1.08 6.01
C TYR A 70 -23.30 -1.29 7.44
N ILE A 71 -22.59 -0.30 8.00
CA ILE A 71 -22.16 -0.30 9.40
C ILE A 71 -23.38 -0.28 10.32
N GLU A 72 -24.36 0.61 10.07
CA GLU A 72 -25.62 0.69 10.83
C GLU A 72 -26.43 -0.61 10.79
N LYS A 73 -26.36 -1.36 9.68
CA LYS A 73 -27.01 -2.65 9.52
C LYS A 73 -26.21 -3.82 10.14
N GLY A 74 -25.00 -3.56 10.65
CA GLY A 74 -24.13 -4.59 11.18
C GLY A 74 -23.54 -5.54 10.14
N MET A 75 -23.45 -5.12 8.86
CA MET A 75 -22.99 -5.95 7.75
C MET A 75 -21.49 -5.83 7.48
N VAL A 76 -20.80 -4.86 8.08
CA VAL A 76 -19.38 -4.64 7.91
C VAL A 76 -18.71 -4.27 9.22
N THR A 77 -17.52 -4.80 9.43
CA THR A 77 -16.61 -4.42 10.52
C THR A 77 -15.32 -3.88 9.91
N LEU A 78 -14.99 -2.62 10.22
CA LEU A 78 -13.73 -2.00 9.81
C LEU A 78 -12.67 -2.28 10.87
N ILE A 79 -11.47 -2.73 10.44
CA ILE A 79 -10.38 -3.14 11.32
C ILE A 79 -9.13 -2.32 10.96
N LYS A 80 -8.74 -1.39 11.86
CA LYS A 80 -7.47 -0.65 11.69
C LYS A 80 -6.31 -1.54 12.13
N ALA A 81 -5.84 -2.39 11.25
CA ALA A 81 -4.69 -3.26 11.47
C ALA A 81 -4.00 -3.60 10.15
N ASN A 82 -2.74 -4.04 10.25
CA ASN A 82 -2.06 -4.67 9.13
C ASN A 82 -2.65 -6.07 8.93
N PHE A 83 -3.00 -6.43 7.71
CA PHE A 83 -3.59 -7.73 7.37
C PHE A 83 -2.68 -8.93 7.68
N ARG A 84 -1.40 -8.72 8.01
CA ARG A 84 -0.53 -9.79 8.55
C ARG A 84 -1.09 -10.45 9.82
N ASN A 85 -1.90 -9.71 10.57
CA ASN A 85 -2.53 -10.18 11.80
C ASN A 85 -3.97 -10.66 11.56
N ILE A 86 -4.32 -11.01 10.32
CA ILE A 86 -5.69 -11.35 9.92
C ILE A 86 -6.32 -12.40 10.84
N LYS A 87 -5.59 -13.44 11.17
CA LYS A 87 -6.07 -14.53 12.02
C LYS A 87 -6.37 -14.05 13.44
N GLU A 88 -5.42 -13.39 14.07
CA GLU A 88 -5.55 -12.91 15.45
C GLU A 88 -6.73 -11.92 15.57
N GLU A 89 -6.85 -10.99 14.62
CA GLU A 89 -7.92 -10.00 14.60
C GLU A 89 -9.30 -10.65 14.41
N LEU A 90 -9.42 -11.60 13.48
CA LEU A 90 -10.67 -12.32 13.24
C LEU A 90 -11.04 -13.24 14.41
N GLU A 91 -10.08 -13.97 15.00
CA GLU A 91 -10.30 -14.81 16.18
C GLU A 91 -10.78 -14.00 17.38
N THR A 92 -10.25 -12.78 17.59
CA THR A 92 -10.70 -11.86 18.64
C THR A 92 -12.17 -11.46 18.47
N LEU A 93 -12.65 -11.43 17.23
CA LEU A 93 -14.05 -11.16 16.89
C LEU A 93 -14.92 -12.44 16.86
N GLY A 94 -14.34 -13.59 17.19
CA GLY A 94 -15.03 -14.88 17.19
C GLY A 94 -15.21 -15.50 15.79
N VAL A 95 -14.43 -15.07 14.80
CA VAL A 95 -14.48 -15.55 13.43
C VAL A 95 -13.33 -16.53 13.20
N TYR A 96 -13.67 -17.79 12.89
CA TYR A 96 -12.72 -18.90 12.73
C TYR A 96 -12.70 -19.46 11.30
N GLY A 97 -13.42 -18.85 10.37
CA GLY A 97 -13.45 -19.24 8.97
C GLY A 97 -14.22 -18.22 8.14
N VAL A 98 -13.79 -18.06 6.89
CA VAL A 98 -14.37 -17.11 5.93
C VAL A 98 -14.58 -17.80 4.57
N ASP A 99 -15.51 -17.29 3.76
CA ASP A 99 -15.82 -17.84 2.43
C ASP A 99 -14.86 -17.30 1.35
N GLY A 100 -14.19 -16.18 1.60
CA GLY A 100 -13.19 -15.62 0.67
C GLY A 100 -12.44 -14.42 1.24
N ILE A 101 -11.22 -14.23 0.72
CA ILE A 101 -10.32 -13.15 1.12
C ILE A 101 -9.85 -12.43 -0.15
N LEU A 102 -9.89 -11.10 -0.11
CA LEU A 102 -9.43 -10.23 -1.20
C LEU A 102 -8.17 -9.47 -0.79
N TYR A 103 -7.20 -9.43 -1.70
CA TYR A 103 -6.00 -8.60 -1.61
C TYR A 103 -5.88 -7.75 -2.87
N ASP A 104 -5.96 -6.42 -2.76
CA ASP A 104 -5.63 -5.44 -3.80
C ASP A 104 -4.35 -4.71 -3.39
N LEU A 105 -3.19 -5.33 -3.73
CA LEU A 105 -1.89 -4.92 -3.21
C LEU A 105 -1.34 -3.70 -3.94
N GLY A 106 -0.87 -2.73 -3.19
CA GLY A 106 -0.25 -1.53 -3.72
C GLY A 106 -0.54 -0.29 -2.92
N VAL A 107 -0.54 0.87 -3.59
CA VAL A 107 -0.92 2.15 -3.00
C VAL A 107 -2.36 2.47 -3.36
N SER A 108 -3.09 3.00 -2.40
CA SER A 108 -4.42 3.55 -2.65
C SER A 108 -4.32 4.92 -3.33
N SER A 109 -5.39 5.32 -4.00
CA SER A 109 -5.45 6.61 -4.65
C SER A 109 -5.34 7.79 -3.67
N PRO A 110 -6.01 7.78 -2.51
CA PRO A 110 -5.79 8.82 -1.51
C PRO A 110 -4.33 8.97 -1.07
N GLN A 111 -3.57 7.87 -0.99
CA GLN A 111 -2.14 7.93 -0.66
C GLN A 111 -1.31 8.60 -1.75
N LEU A 112 -1.67 8.41 -3.03
CA LEU A 112 -0.98 9.06 -4.15
C LEU A 112 -1.38 10.53 -4.32
N ASP A 113 -2.63 10.87 -4.03
CA ASP A 113 -3.18 12.22 -4.24
C ASP A 113 -2.78 13.19 -3.13
N GLN A 114 -2.51 12.70 -1.92
CA GLN A 114 -2.00 13.50 -0.82
C GLN A 114 -0.48 13.63 -0.91
N ALA A 115 -0.01 14.72 -1.51
CA ALA A 115 1.42 14.94 -1.79
C ALA A 115 2.30 14.78 -0.54
N GLU A 116 1.83 15.25 0.61
CA GLU A 116 2.53 15.21 1.92
C GLU A 116 2.82 13.79 2.43
N ARG A 117 2.11 12.78 1.91
CA ARG A 117 2.35 11.37 2.24
C ARG A 117 3.64 10.80 1.62
N GLY A 118 4.19 11.48 0.60
CA GLY A 118 5.47 11.13 -0.02
C GLY A 118 5.47 9.87 -0.90
N PHE A 119 4.33 9.30 -1.25
CA PHE A 119 4.25 8.14 -2.15
C PHE A 119 4.53 8.49 -3.61
N SER A 120 4.23 9.72 -4.01
CA SER A 120 4.34 10.16 -5.41
C SER A 120 5.68 10.83 -5.69
N TYR A 121 6.29 10.45 -6.80
CA TYR A 121 7.48 11.13 -7.36
C TYR A 121 7.13 12.35 -8.23
N ARG A 122 5.85 12.72 -8.30
CA ARG A 122 5.38 13.85 -9.11
C ARG A 122 5.42 15.18 -8.36
N TYR A 123 5.42 15.13 -7.06
CA TYR A 123 5.41 16.28 -6.16
C TYR A 123 6.68 16.29 -5.33
N ASP A 124 7.12 17.48 -4.94
CA ASP A 124 8.18 17.63 -3.94
C ASP A 124 7.55 17.67 -2.55
N ALA A 125 7.80 16.63 -1.76
CA ALA A 125 7.15 16.41 -0.48
C ALA A 125 8.12 15.67 0.48
N PRO A 126 7.83 15.61 1.78
CA PRO A 126 8.63 14.82 2.71
C PRO A 126 8.77 13.36 2.28
N LEU A 127 9.95 12.78 2.48
CA LEU A 127 10.23 11.34 2.22
C LEU A 127 9.62 10.47 3.31
N ASP A 128 8.30 10.28 3.28
CA ASP A 128 7.56 9.51 4.30
C ASP A 128 7.24 8.10 3.83
N MET A 129 6.26 7.90 2.99
CA MET A 129 5.77 6.63 2.42
C MET A 129 5.15 5.65 3.44
N ARG A 130 4.84 6.08 4.67
CA ARG A 130 4.17 5.21 5.63
C ARG A 130 2.68 5.08 5.30
N MET A 131 2.19 3.86 5.23
CA MET A 131 0.76 3.57 5.19
C MET A 131 0.16 3.75 6.58
N ASP A 132 0.77 3.14 7.60
CA ASP A 132 0.47 3.45 9.00
C ASP A 132 1.34 4.62 9.46
N GLN A 133 0.73 5.78 9.63
CA GLN A 133 1.44 7.01 10.04
C GLN A 133 1.91 6.98 11.51
N GLU A 134 1.52 5.98 12.29
CA GLU A 134 1.95 5.81 13.68
C GLU A 134 3.26 5.02 13.79
N GLN A 135 3.71 4.34 12.71
CA GLN A 135 5.00 3.65 12.70
C GLN A 135 6.18 4.64 12.61
N GLU A 136 7.35 4.22 13.11
CA GLU A 136 8.55 5.08 13.10
C GLU A 136 9.29 5.09 11.78
N LEU A 137 9.35 3.93 11.07
CA LEU A 137 10.15 3.76 9.85
C LEU A 137 9.53 4.54 8.68
N THR A 138 10.28 5.49 8.14
CA THR A 138 9.93 6.27 6.95
C THR A 138 10.92 6.02 5.81
N ALA A 139 10.58 6.43 4.59
CA ALA A 139 11.52 6.42 3.47
C ALA A 139 12.76 7.29 3.74
N ARG A 140 12.59 8.39 4.49
CA ARG A 140 13.71 9.25 4.93
C ARG A 140 14.72 8.47 5.78
N VAL A 141 14.26 7.70 6.74
CA VAL A 141 15.11 6.84 7.58
C VAL A 141 15.87 5.84 6.72
N ILE A 142 15.18 5.13 5.82
CA ILE A 142 15.81 4.15 4.93
C ILE A 142 16.92 4.80 4.10
N VAL A 143 16.61 5.90 3.42
CA VAL A 143 17.54 6.59 2.51
C VAL A 143 18.76 7.15 3.26
N ASN A 144 18.57 7.71 4.45
CA ASN A 144 19.66 8.36 5.18
C ASN A 144 20.44 7.44 6.12
N GLU A 145 19.86 6.34 6.60
CA GLU A 145 20.46 5.55 7.68
C GLU A 145 20.80 4.11 7.30
N TRP A 146 20.09 3.50 6.33
CA TRP A 146 20.35 2.12 5.98
C TRP A 146 21.70 1.94 5.29
N PRO A 147 22.42 0.82 5.57
CA PRO A 147 23.71 0.52 4.94
C PRO A 147 23.58 0.39 3.42
N PHE A 148 24.67 0.72 2.71
CA PHE A 148 24.76 0.59 1.24
C PHE A 148 24.23 -0.77 0.73
N GLY A 149 24.64 -1.86 1.35
CA GLY A 149 24.24 -3.20 0.95
C GLY A 149 22.73 -3.44 1.04
N GLU A 150 22.09 -2.92 2.08
CA GLU A 150 20.63 -3.02 2.25
C GLU A 150 19.88 -2.15 1.23
N LEU A 151 20.36 -0.94 0.95
CA LEU A 151 19.80 -0.11 -0.12
C LEU A 151 19.86 -0.81 -1.48
N VAL A 152 21.01 -1.38 -1.84
CA VAL A 152 21.17 -2.15 -3.09
C VAL A 152 20.20 -3.32 -3.13
N LYS A 153 20.06 -4.05 -2.03
CA LYS A 153 19.20 -5.22 -1.91
C LYS A 153 17.74 -4.88 -2.17
N ILE A 154 17.19 -3.84 -1.52
CA ILE A 154 15.80 -3.46 -1.72
C ILE A 154 15.57 -2.86 -3.11
N PHE A 155 16.48 -2.03 -3.62
CA PHE A 155 16.34 -1.43 -4.96
C PHE A 155 16.36 -2.50 -6.05
N TYR A 156 17.15 -3.54 -5.89
CA TYR A 156 17.21 -4.66 -6.82
C TYR A 156 16.02 -5.61 -6.67
N ARG A 157 15.72 -6.06 -5.44
CA ARG A 157 14.68 -7.07 -5.18
C ARG A 157 13.27 -6.52 -5.32
N TYR A 158 13.01 -5.34 -4.74
CA TYR A 158 11.66 -4.76 -4.67
C TYR A 158 11.36 -3.81 -5.83
N GLY A 159 12.39 -3.17 -6.36
CA GLY A 159 12.27 -2.23 -7.47
C GLY A 159 12.66 -2.81 -8.83
N GLU A 160 13.34 -3.96 -8.88
CA GLU A 160 13.96 -4.49 -10.09
C GLU A 160 14.84 -3.45 -10.82
N GLU A 161 15.49 -2.57 -10.03
CA GLU A 161 16.26 -1.46 -10.55
C GLU A 161 17.67 -1.91 -10.97
N LYS A 162 17.98 -1.76 -12.25
CA LYS A 162 19.28 -2.18 -12.81
C LYS A 162 20.44 -1.31 -12.32
N PHE A 163 20.17 -0.06 -11.99
CA PHE A 163 21.15 0.91 -11.52
C PHE A 163 21.23 1.01 -9.98
N SER A 164 20.77 -0.03 -9.28
CA SER A 164 20.69 -0.09 -7.81
C SER A 164 21.98 0.32 -7.11
N LYS A 165 23.13 -0.20 -7.59
CA LYS A 165 24.43 0.10 -7.00
C LYS A 165 24.86 1.55 -7.18
N GLN A 166 24.63 2.09 -8.38
CA GLN A 166 24.97 3.47 -8.72
C GLN A 166 24.12 4.46 -7.88
N ILE A 167 22.83 4.19 -7.77
CA ILE A 167 21.88 5.01 -7.00
C ILE A 167 22.23 4.94 -5.51
N ALA A 168 22.42 3.76 -4.96
CA ALA A 168 22.77 3.58 -3.55
C ALA A 168 24.09 4.28 -3.19
N ARG A 169 25.09 4.20 -4.07
CA ARG A 169 26.39 4.88 -3.86
C ARG A 169 26.27 6.41 -3.92
N LYS A 170 25.43 6.92 -4.81
CA LYS A 170 25.16 8.35 -4.90
C LYS A 170 24.45 8.86 -3.65
N ILE A 171 23.45 8.12 -3.18
CA ILE A 171 22.74 8.39 -1.92
C ILE A 171 23.74 8.43 -0.75
N GLU A 172 24.54 7.38 -0.60
CA GLU A 172 25.55 7.28 0.46
C GLU A 172 26.48 8.49 0.47
N LYS A 173 27.00 8.89 -0.69
CA LYS A 173 27.87 10.06 -0.82
C LYS A 173 27.18 11.39 -0.46
N ILE A 174 25.93 11.58 -0.86
CA ILE A 174 25.22 12.83 -0.61
C ILE A 174 24.87 12.97 0.86
N ARG A 175 24.36 11.91 1.49
CA ARG A 175 23.93 11.95 2.89
C ARG A 175 25.07 12.16 3.90
N GLU A 176 26.34 11.94 3.49
CA GLU A 176 27.51 12.29 4.31
C GLU A 176 27.63 13.80 4.57
N THR A 177 27.14 14.63 3.66
CA THR A 177 27.22 16.09 3.74
C THR A 177 25.88 16.74 4.06
N GLN A 178 24.80 16.19 3.58
CA GLN A 178 23.45 16.74 3.74
C GLN A 178 22.41 15.61 3.71
N PRO A 179 21.53 15.52 4.71
CA PRO A 179 20.41 14.57 4.67
C PRO A 179 19.52 14.78 3.45
N ILE A 180 18.99 13.70 2.90
CA ILE A 180 18.02 13.74 1.82
C ILE A 180 16.64 13.77 2.47
N GLU A 181 15.92 14.89 2.32
CA GLU A 181 14.70 15.18 3.07
C GLU A 181 13.44 15.00 2.25
N THR A 182 13.51 15.24 0.93
CA THR A 182 12.32 15.29 0.10
C THR A 182 12.33 14.30 -1.05
N THR A 183 11.14 14.03 -1.56
CA THR A 183 10.94 13.19 -2.76
C THR A 183 11.59 13.81 -3.99
N GLY A 184 11.56 15.15 -4.13
CA GLY A 184 12.17 15.87 -5.24
C GLY A 184 13.69 15.72 -5.24
N GLU A 185 14.35 15.87 -4.09
CA GLU A 185 15.79 15.63 -3.95
C GLU A 185 16.16 14.20 -4.35
N LEU A 186 15.41 13.21 -3.91
CA LEU A 186 15.63 11.81 -4.28
C LEU A 186 15.45 11.58 -5.77
N VAL A 187 14.41 12.16 -6.38
CA VAL A 187 14.17 12.08 -7.84
C VAL A 187 15.36 12.58 -8.65
N GLU A 188 15.93 13.72 -8.27
CA GLU A 188 17.10 14.28 -8.98
C GLU A 188 18.35 13.37 -8.81
N ILE A 189 18.58 12.82 -7.63
CA ILE A 189 19.67 11.85 -7.39
C ILE A 189 19.50 10.63 -8.31
N ILE A 190 18.29 10.09 -8.43
CA ILE A 190 18.01 8.94 -9.29
C ILE A 190 18.23 9.27 -10.77
N LYS A 191 17.72 10.41 -11.23
CA LYS A 191 17.89 10.88 -12.62
C LYS A 191 19.35 10.99 -13.01
N ASP A 192 20.19 11.52 -12.11
CA ASP A 192 21.63 11.66 -12.33
C ASP A 192 22.36 10.32 -12.51
N CYS A 193 21.83 9.26 -11.91
CA CYS A 193 22.44 7.92 -11.98
C CYS A 193 21.99 7.10 -13.19
N ILE A 194 20.84 7.43 -13.81
CA ILE A 194 20.30 6.69 -14.93
C ILE A 194 20.66 7.36 -16.25
N PRO A 195 21.39 6.67 -17.16
CA PRO A 195 21.77 7.24 -18.45
C PRO A 195 20.56 7.71 -19.29
N ALA A 196 20.72 8.82 -20.00
CA ALA A 196 19.65 9.43 -20.78
C ALA A 196 18.93 8.47 -21.76
N PRO A 197 19.61 7.53 -22.46
CA PRO A 197 18.92 6.55 -23.29
C PRO A 197 18.01 5.59 -22.51
N ALA A 198 18.40 5.23 -21.27
CA ALA A 198 17.61 4.36 -20.40
C ALA A 198 16.37 5.09 -19.86
N ARG A 199 16.50 6.39 -19.56
CA ARG A 199 15.37 7.24 -19.11
C ARG A 199 14.29 7.42 -20.18
N ARG A 200 14.65 7.33 -21.47
CA ARG A 200 13.71 7.51 -22.59
C ARG A 200 12.90 6.26 -22.94
N LYS A 201 13.38 5.07 -22.57
CA LYS A 201 12.78 3.79 -22.94
C LYS A 201 11.84 3.18 -21.89
N GLY A 202 11.81 3.73 -20.68
CA GLY A 202 10.98 3.26 -19.57
C GLY A 202 10.02 4.34 -19.09
N GLY A 203 9.19 4.02 -18.11
CA GLY A 203 8.39 5.00 -17.38
C GLY A 203 9.28 5.99 -16.60
N HIS A 204 8.69 6.74 -15.69
CA HIS A 204 9.42 7.69 -14.88
C HIS A 204 10.63 7.03 -14.16
N PRO A 205 11.85 7.60 -14.24
CA PRO A 205 13.08 6.96 -13.74
C PRO A 205 13.05 6.63 -12.24
N ALA A 206 12.30 7.39 -11.45
CA ALA A 206 12.16 7.15 -10.01
C ALA A 206 11.13 6.06 -9.64
N LYS A 207 10.30 5.59 -10.58
CA LYS A 207 9.20 4.65 -10.30
C LYS A 207 9.66 3.42 -9.51
N ARG A 208 10.75 2.80 -9.94
CA ARG A 208 11.26 1.55 -9.35
C ARG A 208 11.82 1.76 -7.95
N ILE A 209 12.54 2.85 -7.73
CA ILE A 209 13.10 3.18 -6.41
C ILE A 209 12.00 3.55 -5.42
N PHE A 210 10.99 4.32 -5.85
CA PHE A 210 9.84 4.66 -5.02
C PHE A 210 9.04 3.41 -4.63
N GLN A 211 8.82 2.48 -5.58
CA GLN A 211 8.22 1.18 -5.28
C GLN A 211 9.05 0.40 -4.25
N ALA A 212 10.37 0.33 -4.44
CA ALA A 212 11.26 -0.38 -3.53
C ALA A 212 11.22 0.18 -2.11
N LEU A 213 11.26 1.51 -1.98
CA LEU A 213 11.17 2.19 -0.69
C LEU A 213 9.81 1.96 -0.03
N ARG A 214 8.71 2.10 -0.78
CA ARG A 214 7.37 1.85 -0.26
C ARG A 214 7.22 0.44 0.30
N ILE A 215 7.65 -0.56 -0.45
CA ILE A 215 7.60 -1.97 -0.03
C ILE A 215 8.43 -2.17 1.25
N ALA A 216 9.62 -1.56 1.32
CA ALA A 216 10.50 -1.68 2.48
C ALA A 216 9.95 -0.94 3.72
N VAL A 217 9.43 0.28 3.55
CA VAL A 217 8.83 1.08 4.64
C VAL A 217 7.68 0.34 5.30
N ASN A 218 6.82 -0.28 4.48
CA ASN A 218 5.58 -0.91 4.95
C ASN A 218 5.69 -2.43 5.12
N ASP A 219 6.87 -3.01 4.89
CA ASP A 219 7.14 -4.45 4.98
C ASP A 219 6.08 -5.30 4.24
N GLU A 220 5.71 -4.85 3.04
CA GLU A 220 4.54 -5.35 2.31
C GLU A 220 4.64 -6.84 1.98
N LEU A 221 5.82 -7.33 1.60
CA LEU A 221 6.00 -8.72 1.17
C LEU A 221 5.90 -9.70 2.33
N SER A 222 6.53 -9.38 3.47
CA SER A 222 6.39 -10.22 4.67
C SER A 222 4.96 -10.23 5.18
N ALA A 223 4.26 -9.08 5.10
CA ALA A 223 2.85 -9.02 5.50
C ALA A 223 1.96 -9.94 4.65
N ILE A 224 2.25 -10.06 3.35
CA ILE A 224 1.54 -10.97 2.45
C ILE A 224 1.84 -12.44 2.82
N GLU A 225 3.12 -12.77 3.02
CA GLU A 225 3.54 -14.13 3.40
C GLU A 225 2.85 -14.55 4.70
N ASP A 226 2.94 -13.73 5.75
CA ASP A 226 2.30 -13.98 7.05
C ASP A 226 0.78 -14.18 6.89
N SER A 227 0.12 -13.29 6.15
CA SER A 227 -1.33 -13.32 5.96
C SER A 227 -1.82 -14.53 5.16
N ILE A 228 -1.07 -15.00 4.16
CA ILE A 228 -1.44 -16.19 3.37
C ILE A 228 -1.28 -17.46 4.23
N GLU A 229 -0.22 -17.55 5.03
CA GLU A 229 -0.02 -18.68 5.94
C GLU A 229 -1.16 -18.78 6.98
N ASP A 230 -1.64 -17.63 7.47
CA ASP A 230 -2.71 -17.54 8.46
C ASP A 230 -4.12 -17.67 7.85
N GLY A 231 -4.29 -17.37 6.57
CA GLY A 231 -5.58 -17.40 5.86
C GLY A 231 -5.95 -18.77 5.25
N LEU A 232 -5.03 -19.73 5.29
CA LEU A 232 -5.22 -21.11 4.84
C LEU A 232 -5.63 -22.01 5.99
#